data_2440cd2ee49bd6811745eb1680b96c60
#
_entry.id   2440cd2ee49bd6811745eb1680b96c60
#
_cell.length_a   1.000
_cell.length_b   1.000
_cell.length_c   1.000
_cell.angle_alpha   90.00
_cell.angle_beta   90.00
_cell.angle_gamma   90.00
#
_symmetry.space_group_name_H-M   'P 1'
#
loop_
_entity.id
_entity.type
_entity.pdbx_description
1 polymer ?
#
loop_
_entity_poly.entity_id
_entity_poly.type
_entity_poly.pdbx_seq_one_letter_code
_entity_poly.pdbx_strand_id
1 'polypeptide(L)'
;MSDMEEFIHEMDRQMSAKSFKYFFTEILGFDYSGHHESWDNGLASNRYYCVKASRDHGKSVFFMSYALWIAAFQPNTHVMIFSHSLEQTLEHMRFIRNNIESTPCLRHLTPEGRPWRKTYFEFTNGSRMMAKSVGGGTRGFHPNVVVCDDILWGTTGTELQRAADWFYGVLLPVLHHSGRMMIVGTPFSYNDLYAELEEREAFTVETYPAIDNAGNALWPERWDLESLDQRRLSMPAIQFSREYLCEPIHDVASMFPNDILEKARDKDLVLLDRAEMEYDEEGEPMGVFGQHFIGWDTAIASDKNADFTAMLVMRVLPGDNQKQIVGIVHEKGLGGAAQKKHILLLNNRFQPDLIELEGNNFQRMFAAELQDMRDDIPIKTFMTTRQRKESMFMSLLMAFEQGHIRTPYGDERSRTFTHKLEQELNRFGMQKNGKLESVGTHDDLAMALALANWGTKEFRGSIVMLDDYMPGFGDWLGGGNDKNRGNKFGGWLTP
;
A
#
# COMPACT_ATOMS: atom_id res chain seq x y z
N MET A 1 39.40 -21.70 19.53
CA MET A 1 38.18 -22.26 20.14
C MET A 1 38.61 -23.32 21.13
N SER A 2 37.95 -23.42 22.30
CA SER A 2 38.17 -24.54 23.21
C SER A 2 37.53 -25.83 22.63
N ASP A 3 38.03 -27.01 23.03
CA ASP A 3 37.45 -28.29 22.60
C ASP A 3 35.95 -28.39 22.94
N MET A 4 35.52 -27.71 24.01
CA MET A 4 34.11 -27.60 24.41
C MET A 4 33.28 -26.75 23.44
N GLU A 5 33.80 -25.63 22.94
CA GLU A 5 33.09 -24.79 21.97
C GLU A 5 32.94 -25.53 20.64
N GLU A 6 33.96 -26.24 20.20
CA GLU A 6 33.92 -27.05 18.97
C GLU A 6 32.90 -28.18 19.09
N PHE A 7 32.84 -28.85 20.23
CA PHE A 7 31.83 -29.86 20.52
C PHE A 7 30.40 -29.31 20.50
N ILE A 8 30.17 -28.12 21.09
CA ILE A 8 28.86 -27.46 21.06
C ILE A 8 28.46 -27.13 19.61
N HIS A 9 29.35 -26.55 18.83
CA HIS A 9 29.04 -26.22 17.43
C HIS A 9 28.74 -27.45 16.58
N GLU A 10 29.38 -28.58 16.86
CA GLU A 10 29.08 -29.83 16.17
C GLU A 10 27.71 -30.38 16.58
N MET A 11 27.35 -30.34 17.87
CA MET A 11 26.02 -30.70 18.34
C MET A 11 24.94 -29.83 17.68
N ASP A 12 25.13 -28.51 17.66
CA ASP A 12 24.22 -27.57 17.02
C ASP A 12 24.01 -27.88 15.54
N ARG A 13 25.08 -28.23 14.85
CA ARG A 13 25.03 -28.71 13.44
C ARG A 13 24.17 -29.94 13.28
N GLN A 14 24.40 -30.96 14.13
CA GLN A 14 23.68 -32.22 14.05
C GLN A 14 22.20 -32.08 14.39
N MET A 15 21.86 -31.25 15.38
CA MET A 15 20.47 -30.96 15.76
C MET A 15 19.78 -30.13 14.66
N SER A 16 20.45 -29.13 14.14
CA SER A 16 19.94 -28.31 13.04
C SER A 16 19.69 -29.14 11.77
N ALA A 17 20.56 -30.07 11.44
CA ALA A 17 20.37 -30.94 10.28
C ALA A 17 19.11 -31.81 10.37
N LYS A 18 18.64 -32.10 11.59
CA LYS A 18 17.46 -32.95 11.88
C LYS A 18 16.17 -32.13 12.03
N SER A 19 16.25 -30.86 12.42
CA SER A 19 15.09 -30.04 12.76
C SER A 19 15.25 -28.61 12.30
N PHE A 20 14.39 -28.19 11.39
CA PHE A 20 14.32 -26.78 10.99
C PHE A 20 13.87 -25.90 12.17
N LYS A 21 12.91 -26.37 12.96
CA LYS A 21 12.46 -25.64 14.16
C LYS A 21 13.63 -25.33 15.09
N TYR A 22 14.47 -26.32 15.42
CA TYR A 22 15.67 -26.10 16.23
C TYR A 22 16.62 -25.08 15.60
N PHE A 23 16.86 -25.19 14.29
CA PHE A 23 17.68 -24.24 13.55
C PHE A 23 17.12 -22.81 13.62
N PHE A 24 15.81 -22.66 13.45
CA PHE A 24 15.14 -21.35 13.43
C PHE A 24 15.12 -20.70 14.82
N THR A 25 14.84 -21.47 15.89
CA THR A 25 14.71 -20.94 17.26
C THR A 25 16.05 -20.85 17.99
N GLU A 26 16.79 -21.96 18.07
CA GLU A 26 17.98 -22.04 18.92
C GLU A 26 19.23 -21.46 18.23
N ILE A 27 19.30 -21.61 16.91
CA ILE A 27 20.49 -21.20 16.17
C ILE A 27 20.36 -19.79 15.62
N LEU A 28 19.21 -19.47 14.99
CA LEU A 28 18.96 -18.14 14.44
C LEU A 28 18.30 -17.16 15.43
N GLY A 29 17.71 -17.68 16.52
CA GLY A 29 17.11 -16.87 17.58
C GLY A 29 15.78 -16.23 17.23
N PHE A 30 15.01 -16.81 16.29
CA PHE A 30 13.71 -16.28 15.89
C PHE A 30 12.55 -16.93 16.66
N ASP A 31 11.50 -16.14 16.89
CA ASP A 31 10.26 -16.62 17.48
C ASP A 31 9.54 -17.60 16.56
N TYR A 32 8.98 -18.66 17.14
CA TYR A 32 8.26 -19.71 16.43
C TYR A 32 6.85 -19.90 16.98
N SER A 33 5.87 -19.54 16.22
CA SER A 33 4.44 -19.60 16.56
C SER A 33 3.73 -20.75 15.83
N GLY A 34 2.46 -20.99 16.14
CA GLY A 34 1.67 -22.08 15.56
C GLY A 34 1.56 -22.04 14.03
N HIS A 35 1.50 -20.86 13.43
CA HIS A 35 1.48 -20.74 11.98
C HIS A 35 2.84 -21.12 11.34
N HIS A 36 3.96 -20.84 12.01
CA HIS A 36 5.28 -21.29 11.57
C HIS A 36 5.39 -22.83 11.57
N GLU A 37 4.77 -23.49 12.55
CA GLU A 37 4.70 -24.96 12.59
C GLU A 37 3.88 -25.51 11.43
N SER A 38 2.77 -24.86 11.09
CA SER A 38 1.97 -25.22 9.92
C SER A 38 2.76 -25.05 8.62
N TRP A 39 3.51 -23.96 8.46
CA TRP A 39 4.36 -23.73 7.29
C TRP A 39 5.50 -24.73 7.19
N ASP A 40 6.16 -25.06 8.29
CA ASP A 40 7.21 -26.11 8.33
C ASP A 40 6.67 -27.45 7.86
N ASN A 41 5.52 -27.89 8.40
CA ASN A 41 4.83 -29.10 8.00
C ASN A 41 4.40 -29.06 6.52
N GLY A 42 3.87 -27.93 6.06
CA GLY A 42 3.48 -27.72 4.67
C GLY A 42 4.66 -27.80 3.71
N LEU A 43 5.78 -27.17 4.06
CA LEU A 43 7.03 -27.23 3.28
C LEU A 43 7.65 -28.62 3.27
N ALA A 44 7.56 -29.36 4.36
CA ALA A 44 8.07 -30.73 4.43
C ALA A 44 7.24 -31.71 3.56
N SER A 45 5.92 -31.52 3.51
CA SER A 45 4.97 -32.46 2.92
C SER A 45 4.67 -32.19 1.44
N ASN A 46 4.82 -30.94 0.97
CA ASN A 46 4.39 -30.52 -0.37
C ASN A 46 5.57 -30.15 -1.27
N ARG A 47 5.49 -30.56 -2.52
CA ARG A 47 6.47 -30.19 -3.53
C ARG A 47 6.30 -28.74 -4.01
N TYR A 48 5.07 -28.31 -4.20
CA TYR A 48 4.68 -26.97 -4.59
C TYR A 48 3.76 -26.41 -3.50
N TYR A 49 4.33 -25.56 -2.65
CA TYR A 49 3.63 -24.99 -1.51
C TYR A 49 3.57 -23.48 -1.59
N CYS A 50 2.37 -22.95 -1.50
CA CYS A 50 2.08 -21.51 -1.55
C CYS A 50 1.39 -21.07 -0.26
N VAL A 51 1.94 -20.06 0.38
CA VAL A 51 1.41 -19.45 1.61
C VAL A 51 0.93 -18.03 1.28
N LYS A 52 -0.36 -17.81 1.38
CA LYS A 52 -0.94 -16.46 1.44
C LYS A 52 -1.03 -16.06 2.91
N ALA A 53 -0.26 -15.08 3.34
CA ALA A 53 -0.27 -14.70 4.76
C ALA A 53 -0.24 -13.18 4.94
N SER A 54 -0.77 -12.74 6.08
CA SER A 54 -0.85 -11.35 6.46
C SER A 54 0.52 -10.68 6.55
N ARG A 55 0.55 -9.37 6.37
CA ARG A 55 1.75 -8.55 6.51
C ARG A 55 2.30 -8.63 7.93
N ASP A 56 3.62 -8.51 8.08
CA ASP A 56 4.36 -8.46 9.36
C ASP A 56 4.28 -9.72 10.24
N HIS A 57 3.86 -10.87 9.66
CA HIS A 57 3.79 -12.16 10.36
C HIS A 57 4.96 -13.09 10.05
N GLY A 58 6.15 -12.53 9.79
CA GLY A 58 7.40 -13.31 9.70
C GLY A 58 7.63 -14.07 8.38
N LYS A 59 6.79 -13.88 7.35
CA LYS A 59 6.85 -14.60 6.05
C LYS A 59 8.27 -14.71 5.49
N SER A 60 8.85 -13.58 5.12
CA SER A 60 10.14 -13.52 4.45
C SER A 60 11.27 -14.09 5.32
N VAL A 61 11.28 -13.77 6.61
CA VAL A 61 12.26 -14.29 7.57
C VAL A 61 12.19 -15.83 7.63
N PHE A 62 11.00 -16.39 7.74
CA PHE A 62 10.80 -17.84 7.83
C PHE A 62 11.24 -18.55 6.55
N PHE A 63 10.77 -18.09 5.38
CA PHE A 63 11.08 -18.74 4.10
C PHE A 63 12.55 -18.59 3.70
N MET A 64 13.17 -17.43 3.99
CA MET A 64 14.61 -17.25 3.75
C MET A 64 15.46 -18.10 4.70
N SER A 65 15.04 -18.25 5.96
CA SER A 65 15.70 -19.16 6.93
C SER A 65 15.56 -20.62 6.51
N TYR A 66 14.40 -21.03 5.99
CA TYR A 66 14.18 -22.37 5.47
C TYR A 66 15.04 -22.64 4.21
N ALA A 67 15.15 -21.66 3.32
CA ALA A 67 16.04 -21.75 2.16
C ALA A 67 17.53 -21.90 2.56
N LEU A 68 17.96 -21.12 3.57
CA LEU A 68 19.29 -21.25 4.14
C LEU A 68 19.50 -22.62 4.78
N TRP A 69 18.54 -23.11 5.56
CA TRP A 69 18.58 -24.41 6.18
C TRP A 69 18.77 -25.55 5.18
N ILE A 70 17.99 -25.55 4.10
CA ILE A 70 18.15 -26.52 3.02
C ILE A 70 19.55 -26.45 2.42
N ALA A 71 20.02 -25.24 2.06
CA ALA A 71 21.32 -25.06 1.44
C ALA A 71 22.49 -25.47 2.37
N ALA A 72 22.32 -25.25 3.68
CA ALA A 72 23.33 -25.57 4.68
C ALA A 72 23.45 -27.08 4.93
N PHE A 73 22.32 -27.77 5.04
CA PHE A 73 22.27 -29.15 5.53
C PHE A 73 21.94 -30.21 4.46
N GLN A 74 21.59 -29.79 3.24
CA GLN A 74 21.43 -30.67 2.08
C GLN A 74 22.51 -30.35 1.04
N PRO A 75 23.63 -31.08 1.00
CA PRO A 75 24.74 -30.79 0.08
C PRO A 75 24.31 -30.78 -1.39
N ASN A 76 25.04 -30.03 -2.22
CA ASN A 76 24.80 -29.90 -3.65
C ASN A 76 23.41 -29.38 -4.03
N THR A 77 22.75 -28.62 -3.14
CA THR A 77 21.45 -28.04 -3.40
C THR A 77 21.58 -26.66 -4.06
N HIS A 78 20.89 -26.46 -5.15
CA HIS A 78 20.82 -25.18 -5.85
C HIS A 78 19.49 -24.49 -5.51
N VAL A 79 19.57 -23.36 -4.83
CA VAL A 79 18.42 -22.53 -4.43
C VAL A 79 18.35 -21.27 -5.29
N MET A 80 17.20 -20.97 -5.85
CA MET A 80 16.93 -19.68 -6.47
C MET A 80 15.84 -18.94 -5.71
N ILE A 81 16.12 -17.67 -5.42
CA ILE A 81 15.20 -16.76 -4.71
C ILE A 81 14.72 -15.69 -5.69
N PHE A 82 13.41 -15.47 -5.71
CA PHE A 82 12.77 -14.45 -6.53
C PHE A 82 11.92 -13.53 -5.67
N SER A 83 12.01 -12.24 -5.96
CA SER A 83 11.13 -11.22 -5.41
C SER A 83 10.73 -10.23 -6.52
N HIS A 84 9.75 -9.37 -6.28
CA HIS A 84 9.28 -8.43 -7.30
C HIS A 84 10.38 -7.45 -7.73
N SER A 85 11.27 -7.03 -6.82
CA SER A 85 12.34 -6.07 -7.10
C SER A 85 13.74 -6.62 -6.83
N LEU A 86 14.75 -6.05 -7.50
CA LEU A 86 16.15 -6.39 -7.24
C LEU A 86 16.56 -5.96 -5.81
N GLU A 87 16.04 -4.86 -5.31
CA GLU A 87 16.36 -4.34 -3.98
C GLU A 87 15.92 -5.30 -2.89
N GLN A 88 14.66 -5.76 -2.92
CA GLN A 88 14.15 -6.78 -2.00
C GLN A 88 14.97 -8.08 -2.09
N THR A 89 15.34 -8.48 -3.31
CA THR A 89 16.18 -9.65 -3.52
C THR A 89 17.56 -9.51 -2.87
N LEU A 90 18.15 -8.30 -2.93
CA LEU A 90 19.42 -8.00 -2.28
C LEU A 90 19.31 -8.00 -0.75
N GLU A 91 18.17 -7.55 -0.19
CA GLU A 91 17.91 -7.62 1.24
C GLU A 91 17.84 -9.08 1.72
N HIS A 92 17.16 -9.96 0.99
CA HIS A 92 17.13 -11.39 1.31
C HIS A 92 18.54 -12.00 1.31
N MET A 93 19.35 -11.69 0.32
CA MET A 93 20.73 -12.18 0.30
C MET A 93 21.58 -11.60 1.43
N ARG A 94 21.35 -10.35 1.81
CA ARG A 94 22.02 -9.72 2.94
C ARG A 94 21.60 -10.38 4.26
N PHE A 95 20.30 -10.63 4.44
CA PHE A 95 19.77 -11.38 5.59
C PHE A 95 20.44 -12.75 5.72
N ILE A 96 20.50 -13.54 4.64
CA ILE A 96 21.13 -14.86 4.63
C ILE A 96 22.62 -14.77 4.97
N ARG A 97 23.33 -13.83 4.37
CA ARG A 97 24.77 -13.61 4.64
C ARG A 97 25.02 -13.31 6.11
N ASN A 98 24.28 -12.34 6.67
CA ASN A 98 24.44 -11.93 8.05
C ASN A 98 24.24 -13.10 9.02
N ASN A 99 23.23 -13.94 8.77
CA ASN A 99 22.98 -15.14 9.58
C ASN A 99 24.13 -16.16 9.49
N ILE A 100 24.74 -16.35 8.32
CA ILE A 100 25.89 -17.26 8.18
C ILE A 100 27.12 -16.70 8.91
N GLU A 101 27.41 -15.41 8.75
CA GLU A 101 28.58 -14.77 9.33
C GLU A 101 28.49 -14.66 10.86
N SER A 102 27.28 -14.40 11.40
CA SER A 102 27.05 -14.29 12.84
C SER A 102 26.95 -15.63 13.56
N THR A 103 26.60 -16.71 12.84
CA THR A 103 26.32 -18.03 13.43
C THR A 103 27.55 -18.96 13.38
N PRO A 104 28.19 -19.26 14.50
CA PRO A 104 29.45 -20.02 14.52
C PRO A 104 29.36 -21.37 13.81
N CYS A 105 28.28 -22.15 14.03
CA CYS A 105 28.09 -23.48 13.42
C CYS A 105 27.89 -23.43 11.89
N LEU A 106 27.65 -22.26 11.27
CA LEU A 106 27.47 -22.08 9.83
C LEU A 106 28.73 -21.52 9.12
N ARG A 107 29.68 -20.96 9.85
CA ARG A 107 30.88 -20.32 9.26
C ARG A 107 31.67 -21.22 8.32
N HIS A 108 31.67 -22.53 8.59
CA HIS A 108 32.33 -23.52 7.72
C HIS A 108 31.78 -23.56 6.28
N LEU A 109 30.56 -23.02 6.06
CA LEU A 109 29.95 -22.94 4.73
C LEU A 109 30.57 -21.85 3.86
N THR A 110 31.31 -20.91 4.45
CA THR A 110 31.95 -19.80 3.71
C THR A 110 33.26 -20.27 3.09
N PRO A 111 33.44 -20.24 1.74
CA PRO A 111 34.67 -20.64 1.10
C PRO A 111 35.81 -19.65 1.39
N GLU A 112 36.98 -20.16 1.68
CA GLU A 112 38.17 -19.33 1.89
C GLU A 112 38.61 -18.61 0.61
N GLY A 113 38.99 -17.34 0.71
CA GLY A 113 39.53 -16.54 -0.37
C GLY A 113 38.58 -16.18 -1.52
N ARG A 114 37.31 -16.50 -1.42
CA ARG A 114 36.30 -16.14 -2.43
C ARG A 114 35.15 -15.39 -1.80
N PRO A 115 35.12 -14.06 -1.89
CA PRO A 115 34.00 -13.30 -1.37
C PRO A 115 32.73 -13.59 -2.16
N TRP A 116 31.61 -13.79 -1.47
CA TRP A 116 30.30 -13.96 -2.09
C TRP A 116 29.90 -12.70 -2.87
N ARG A 117 29.31 -12.91 -4.03
CA ARG A 117 28.68 -11.81 -4.79
C ARG A 117 27.40 -11.37 -4.11
N LYS A 118 26.91 -10.18 -4.42
CA LYS A 118 25.67 -9.63 -3.82
C LYS A 118 24.44 -10.53 -4.05
N THR A 119 24.38 -11.22 -5.19
CA THR A 119 23.23 -12.03 -5.63
C THR A 119 23.57 -13.52 -5.80
N TYR A 120 24.77 -13.94 -5.43
CA TYR A 120 25.21 -15.33 -5.65
C TYR A 120 26.18 -15.78 -4.55
N PHE A 121 25.79 -16.87 -3.88
CA PHE A 121 26.62 -17.55 -2.88
C PHE A 121 26.93 -18.97 -3.34
N GLU A 122 28.16 -19.40 -3.15
CA GLU A 122 28.60 -20.76 -3.31
C GLU A 122 29.15 -21.24 -1.97
N PHE A 123 28.68 -22.39 -1.50
CA PHE A 123 29.00 -22.94 -0.20
C PHE A 123 30.04 -24.06 -0.33
N THR A 124 30.81 -24.29 0.73
CA THR A 124 31.82 -25.35 0.79
C THR A 124 31.24 -26.76 0.63
N ASN A 125 29.94 -26.96 0.97
CA ASN A 125 29.23 -28.23 0.79
C ASN A 125 28.70 -28.45 -0.64
N GLY A 126 29.11 -27.61 -1.62
CA GLY A 126 28.66 -27.67 -3.02
C GLY A 126 27.31 -27.06 -3.33
N SER A 127 26.59 -26.58 -2.31
CA SER A 127 25.32 -25.88 -2.50
C SER A 127 25.53 -24.47 -3.04
N ARG A 128 24.51 -23.92 -3.68
CA ARG A 128 24.53 -22.56 -4.27
C ARG A 128 23.21 -21.85 -4.00
N MET A 129 23.30 -20.56 -3.73
CA MET A 129 22.11 -19.70 -3.64
C MET A 129 22.25 -18.55 -4.64
N MET A 130 21.19 -18.29 -5.38
CA MET A 130 21.12 -17.20 -6.34
C MET A 130 19.81 -16.46 -6.17
N ALA A 131 19.89 -15.13 -6.22
CA ALA A 131 18.72 -14.27 -6.11
C ALA A 131 18.54 -13.40 -7.36
N LYS A 132 17.29 -13.27 -7.82
CA LYS A 132 16.90 -12.51 -9.01
C LYS A 132 15.55 -11.84 -8.79
N SER A 133 15.35 -10.72 -9.45
CA SER A 133 14.02 -10.13 -9.57
C SER A 133 13.19 -10.85 -10.63
N VAL A 134 11.87 -10.75 -10.49
CA VAL A 134 10.92 -11.20 -11.51
C VAL A 134 11.27 -10.57 -12.88
N GLY A 135 11.08 -11.32 -13.96
CA GLY A 135 11.47 -10.91 -15.32
C GLY A 135 12.96 -11.10 -15.63
N GLY A 136 13.81 -11.42 -14.64
CA GLY A 136 15.23 -11.73 -14.87
C GLY A 136 15.41 -13.03 -15.65
N GLY A 137 16.40 -13.07 -16.57
CA GLY A 137 16.72 -14.27 -17.36
C GLY A 137 17.16 -15.42 -16.48
N THR A 138 16.54 -16.59 -16.62
CA THR A 138 16.76 -17.80 -15.81
C THR A 138 17.27 -18.97 -16.64
N ARG A 139 17.42 -18.82 -17.95
CA ARG A 139 17.83 -19.89 -18.87
C ARG A 139 19.21 -20.46 -18.50
N GLY A 140 19.32 -21.77 -18.50
CA GLY A 140 20.57 -22.49 -18.16
C GLY A 140 20.77 -22.78 -16.66
N PHE A 141 19.85 -22.37 -15.81
CA PHE A 141 19.80 -22.74 -14.38
C PHE A 141 18.73 -23.81 -14.17
N HIS A 142 19.04 -24.80 -13.37
CA HIS A 142 18.09 -25.87 -12.99
C HIS A 142 18.12 -26.03 -11.47
N PRO A 143 17.47 -25.09 -10.71
CA PRO A 143 17.48 -25.14 -9.25
C PRO A 143 16.71 -26.35 -8.72
N ASN A 144 17.20 -26.88 -7.61
CA ASN A 144 16.48 -27.90 -6.83
C ASN A 144 15.36 -27.28 -6.00
N VAL A 145 15.55 -26.01 -5.58
CA VAL A 145 14.63 -25.27 -4.76
C VAL A 145 14.43 -23.88 -5.35
N VAL A 146 13.18 -23.48 -5.52
CA VAL A 146 12.79 -22.12 -5.87
C VAL A 146 12.01 -21.52 -4.71
N VAL A 147 12.38 -20.31 -4.31
CA VAL A 147 11.68 -19.51 -3.31
C VAL A 147 11.15 -18.25 -3.99
N CYS A 148 9.86 -18.02 -3.88
CA CYS A 148 9.18 -16.83 -4.38
C CYS A 148 8.64 -16.04 -3.19
N ASP A 149 9.19 -14.85 -2.93
CA ASP A 149 8.74 -13.98 -1.86
C ASP A 149 8.18 -12.68 -2.45
N ASP A 150 6.88 -12.46 -2.26
CA ASP A 150 6.12 -11.32 -2.79
C ASP A 150 6.43 -11.04 -4.28
N ILE A 151 6.23 -12.06 -5.13
CA ILE A 151 6.53 -11.99 -6.57
C ILE A 151 5.49 -11.25 -7.40
N LEU A 152 4.34 -10.91 -6.83
CA LEU A 152 3.37 -10.09 -7.52
C LEU A 152 3.86 -8.64 -7.55
N TRP A 153 3.79 -8.03 -8.72
CA TRP A 153 4.12 -6.62 -8.91
C TRP A 153 3.03 -5.93 -9.71
N GLY A 154 2.83 -4.66 -9.39
CA GLY A 154 1.84 -3.81 -10.05
C GLY A 154 0.42 -4.08 -9.60
N THR A 155 -0.44 -3.17 -9.96
CA THR A 155 -1.86 -3.16 -9.57
C THR A 155 -2.77 -3.33 -10.78
N THR A 156 -2.19 -3.41 -11.99
CA THR A 156 -2.96 -3.51 -13.23
C THR A 156 -3.16 -4.96 -13.63
N GLY A 157 -4.32 -5.30 -14.21
CA GLY A 157 -4.57 -6.62 -14.77
C GLY A 157 -3.49 -7.07 -15.78
N THR A 158 -2.89 -6.12 -16.51
CA THR A 158 -1.78 -6.40 -17.43
C THR A 158 -0.50 -6.80 -16.68
N GLU A 159 -0.21 -6.17 -15.55
CA GLU A 159 0.96 -6.50 -14.73
C GLU A 159 0.78 -7.84 -14.02
N LEU A 160 -0.41 -8.09 -13.48
CA LEU A 160 -0.76 -9.38 -12.88
C LEU A 160 -0.67 -10.52 -13.92
N GLN A 161 -1.18 -10.30 -15.14
CA GLN A 161 -1.05 -11.27 -16.23
C GLN A 161 0.40 -11.52 -16.62
N ARG A 162 1.24 -10.49 -16.69
CA ARG A 162 2.68 -10.64 -16.94
C ARG A 162 3.38 -11.44 -15.86
N ALA A 163 2.96 -11.30 -14.58
CA ALA A 163 3.48 -12.11 -13.49
C ALA A 163 3.15 -13.59 -13.68
N ALA A 164 1.91 -13.91 -14.05
CA ALA A 164 1.46 -15.26 -14.35
C ALA A 164 2.18 -15.83 -15.59
N ASP A 165 2.27 -15.07 -16.68
CA ASP A 165 2.97 -15.48 -17.90
C ASP A 165 4.46 -15.79 -17.64
N TRP A 166 5.12 -14.96 -16.84
CA TRP A 166 6.50 -15.19 -16.44
C TRP A 166 6.62 -16.42 -15.55
N PHE A 167 5.72 -16.60 -14.61
CA PHE A 167 5.71 -17.75 -13.69
C PHE A 167 5.59 -19.07 -14.47
N TYR A 168 4.59 -19.20 -15.33
CA TYR A 168 4.35 -20.42 -16.08
C TYR A 168 5.31 -20.60 -17.27
N GLY A 169 5.67 -19.52 -17.95
CA GLY A 169 6.50 -19.58 -19.15
C GLY A 169 8.00 -19.61 -18.89
N VAL A 170 8.44 -19.09 -17.75
CA VAL A 170 9.88 -18.92 -17.46
C VAL A 170 10.29 -19.64 -16.18
N LEU A 171 9.60 -19.38 -15.06
CA LEU A 171 10.04 -19.85 -13.75
C LEU A 171 9.76 -21.34 -13.54
N LEU A 172 8.54 -21.78 -13.77
CA LEU A 172 8.16 -23.18 -13.53
C LEU A 172 8.97 -24.17 -14.41
N PRO A 173 9.24 -23.91 -15.70
CA PRO A 173 10.07 -24.78 -16.55
C PRO A 173 11.55 -24.85 -16.15
N VAL A 174 12.07 -23.89 -15.38
CA VAL A 174 13.48 -23.87 -14.96
C VAL A 174 13.71 -24.79 -13.77
N LEU A 175 12.68 -25.08 -12.98
CA LEU A 175 12.78 -25.96 -11.82
C LEU A 175 13.23 -27.38 -12.25
N HIS A 176 14.18 -27.93 -11.51
CA HIS A 176 14.62 -29.31 -11.73
C HIS A 176 13.42 -30.29 -11.61
N HIS A 177 13.43 -31.36 -12.38
CA HIS A 177 12.31 -32.31 -12.46
C HIS A 177 11.90 -32.90 -11.09
N SER A 178 12.83 -33.03 -10.14
CA SER A 178 12.56 -33.41 -8.75
C SER A 178 12.55 -32.23 -7.77
N GLY A 179 12.65 -31.01 -8.26
CA GLY A 179 12.77 -29.81 -7.43
C GLY A 179 11.46 -29.43 -6.76
N ARG A 180 11.55 -28.56 -5.75
CA ARG A 180 10.41 -28.01 -5.01
C ARG A 180 10.31 -26.50 -5.16
N MET A 181 9.10 -25.99 -5.00
CA MET A 181 8.81 -24.57 -5.06
C MET A 181 8.10 -24.13 -3.78
N MET A 182 8.62 -23.09 -3.18
CA MET A 182 8.10 -22.44 -1.98
C MET A 182 7.67 -21.03 -2.39
N ILE A 183 6.40 -20.71 -2.26
CA ILE A 183 5.83 -19.43 -2.65
C ILE A 183 5.21 -18.81 -1.41
N VAL A 184 5.49 -17.53 -1.19
CA VAL A 184 4.87 -16.79 -0.09
C VAL A 184 4.58 -15.36 -0.53
N GLY A 185 3.45 -14.83 -0.06
CA GLY A 185 3.09 -13.45 -0.35
C GLY A 185 1.73 -13.06 0.21
N THR A 186 1.35 -11.83 -0.05
CA THR A 186 0.03 -11.30 0.29
C THR A 186 -0.83 -11.25 -0.98
N PRO A 187 -2.05 -11.78 -0.99
CA PRO A 187 -2.92 -11.76 -2.17
C PRO A 187 -3.32 -10.32 -2.50
N PHE A 188 -3.36 -10.01 -3.78
CA PHE A 188 -3.69 -8.67 -4.25
C PHE A 188 -5.10 -8.58 -4.85
N SER A 189 -5.48 -9.57 -5.68
CA SER A 189 -6.74 -9.62 -6.41
C SER A 189 -7.27 -11.05 -6.44
N TYR A 190 -8.59 -11.21 -6.60
CA TYR A 190 -9.22 -12.51 -6.81
C TYR A 190 -8.81 -13.19 -8.14
N ASN A 191 -8.13 -12.48 -9.03
CA ASN A 191 -7.63 -12.96 -10.30
C ASN A 191 -6.11 -12.86 -10.40
N ASP A 192 -5.39 -12.87 -9.27
CA ASP A 192 -3.93 -12.86 -9.29
C ASP A 192 -3.34 -14.28 -9.41
N LEU A 193 -2.03 -14.37 -9.55
CA LEU A 193 -1.33 -15.66 -9.65
C LEU A 193 -1.64 -16.59 -8.46
N TYR A 194 -1.79 -16.07 -7.24
CA TYR A 194 -2.06 -16.93 -6.06
C TYR A 194 -3.44 -17.56 -6.15
N ALA A 195 -4.44 -16.84 -6.65
CA ALA A 195 -5.77 -17.37 -6.93
C ALA A 195 -5.74 -18.45 -8.03
N GLU A 196 -4.96 -18.23 -9.11
CA GLU A 196 -4.78 -19.23 -10.16
C GLU A 196 -4.08 -20.50 -9.63
N LEU A 197 -3.12 -20.38 -8.71
CA LEU A 197 -2.44 -21.53 -8.11
C LEU A 197 -3.38 -22.33 -7.21
N GLU A 198 -4.34 -21.70 -6.55
CA GLU A 198 -5.34 -22.35 -5.69
C GLU A 198 -6.29 -23.28 -6.51
N GLU A 199 -6.52 -22.96 -7.77
CA GLU A 199 -7.34 -23.79 -8.68
C GLU A 199 -6.57 -25.00 -9.26
N ARG A 200 -5.24 -25.10 -9.02
CA ARG A 200 -4.40 -26.14 -9.61
C ARG A 200 -4.06 -27.23 -8.60
N GLU A 201 -4.49 -28.48 -8.86
CA GLU A 201 -4.23 -29.64 -8.01
C GLU A 201 -2.74 -29.88 -7.65
N ALA A 202 -1.83 -29.39 -8.48
CA ALA A 202 -0.38 -29.57 -8.25
C ALA A 202 0.16 -28.69 -7.12
N PHE A 203 -0.57 -27.64 -6.73
CA PHE A 203 -0.16 -26.68 -5.71
C PHE A 203 -1.01 -26.85 -4.44
N THR A 204 -0.35 -26.91 -3.30
CA THR A 204 -1.01 -26.74 -2.01
C THR A 204 -0.94 -25.26 -1.63
N VAL A 205 -2.10 -24.61 -1.56
CA VAL A 205 -2.21 -23.18 -1.21
C VAL A 205 -2.92 -23.07 0.13
N GLU A 206 -2.31 -22.35 1.06
CA GLU A 206 -2.88 -22.11 2.39
C GLU A 206 -2.91 -20.61 2.70
N THR A 207 -3.96 -20.17 3.41
CA THR A 207 -4.18 -18.76 3.72
C THR A 207 -4.16 -18.55 5.23
N TYR A 208 -3.38 -17.56 5.67
CA TYR A 208 -3.16 -17.21 7.07
C TYR A 208 -3.45 -15.73 7.32
N PRO A 209 -4.72 -15.35 7.55
CA PRO A 209 -5.08 -13.98 7.90
C PRO A 209 -4.61 -13.66 9.32
N ALA A 210 -4.34 -12.37 9.60
CA ALA A 210 -3.93 -11.91 10.93
C ALA A 210 -4.99 -12.17 12.01
N ILE A 211 -6.26 -12.23 11.61
CA ILE A 211 -7.39 -12.62 12.46
C ILE A 211 -8.15 -13.73 11.72
N ASP A 212 -8.30 -14.86 12.37
CA ASP A 212 -9.03 -16.00 11.81
C ASP A 212 -10.56 -15.81 11.87
N ASN A 213 -11.30 -16.71 11.24
CA ASN A 213 -12.77 -16.67 11.22
C ASN A 213 -13.42 -16.85 12.63
N ALA A 214 -12.67 -17.32 13.62
CA ALA A 214 -13.11 -17.42 15.01
C ALA A 214 -12.78 -16.16 15.83
N GLY A 215 -12.11 -15.18 15.23
CA GLY A 215 -11.71 -13.92 15.85
C GLY A 215 -10.39 -14.01 16.64
N ASN A 216 -9.57 -15.06 16.45
CA ASN A 216 -8.29 -15.18 17.12
C ASN A 216 -7.18 -14.54 16.29
N ALA A 217 -6.22 -13.90 16.98
CA ALA A 217 -5.02 -13.39 16.32
C ALA A 217 -4.09 -14.55 15.90
N LEU A 218 -3.50 -14.44 14.70
CA LEU A 218 -2.57 -15.43 14.14
C LEU A 218 -1.28 -15.56 14.96
N TRP A 219 -0.79 -14.43 15.48
CA TRP A 219 0.44 -14.35 16.28
C TRP A 219 0.23 -13.45 17.50
N PRO A 220 -0.51 -13.95 18.54
CA PRO A 220 -0.92 -13.12 19.68
C PRO A 220 0.24 -12.49 20.46
N GLU A 221 1.41 -13.15 20.50
CA GLU A 221 2.57 -12.69 21.24
C GLU A 221 3.24 -11.46 20.60
N ARG A 222 3.00 -11.24 19.30
CA ARG A 222 3.57 -10.14 18.54
C ARG A 222 2.52 -9.16 18.01
N TRP A 223 1.38 -9.68 17.60
CA TRP A 223 0.23 -8.95 17.06
C TRP A 223 -1.03 -9.41 17.77
N ASP A 224 -1.30 -8.86 18.95
CA ASP A 224 -2.56 -9.08 19.66
C ASP A 224 -3.72 -8.35 18.96
N LEU A 225 -4.94 -8.67 19.37
CA LEU A 225 -6.15 -8.09 18.77
C LEU A 225 -6.22 -6.57 18.95
N GLU A 226 -5.69 -6.03 20.04
CA GLU A 226 -5.66 -4.59 20.29
C GLU A 226 -4.73 -3.88 19.30
N SER A 227 -3.53 -4.39 19.11
CA SER A 227 -2.56 -3.88 18.11
C SER A 227 -3.11 -3.96 16.69
N LEU A 228 -3.79 -5.06 16.35
CA LEU A 228 -4.45 -5.22 15.04
C LEU A 228 -5.62 -4.24 14.86
N ASP A 229 -6.39 -3.96 15.92
CA ASP A 229 -7.47 -2.97 15.84
C ASP A 229 -6.93 -1.55 15.69
N GLN A 230 -5.87 -1.20 16.41
CA GLN A 230 -5.17 0.08 16.21
C GLN A 230 -4.64 0.20 14.78
N ARG A 231 -4.10 -0.87 14.20
CA ARG A 231 -3.67 -0.91 12.81
C ARG A 231 -4.84 -0.72 11.85
N ARG A 232 -5.99 -1.35 12.11
CA ARG A 232 -7.24 -1.18 11.35
C ARG A 232 -7.70 0.27 11.34
N LEU A 233 -7.66 0.94 12.49
CA LEU A 233 -8.04 2.36 12.60
C LEU A 233 -7.05 3.32 11.92
N SER A 234 -5.81 2.88 11.67
CA SER A 234 -4.76 3.70 11.05
C SER A 234 -4.74 3.67 9.52
N MET A 235 -5.55 2.82 8.88
CA MET A 235 -5.59 2.68 7.42
C MET A 235 -7.00 2.41 6.92
N PRO A 236 -7.30 2.64 5.61
CA PRO A 236 -8.60 2.30 5.03
C PRO A 236 -8.94 0.81 5.22
N ALA A 237 -10.22 0.51 5.49
CA ALA A 237 -10.69 -0.87 5.75
C ALA A 237 -10.33 -1.83 4.62
N ILE A 238 -10.44 -1.37 3.37
CA ILE A 238 -10.08 -2.17 2.18
C ILE A 238 -8.58 -2.56 2.15
N GLN A 239 -7.71 -1.68 2.64
CA GLN A 239 -6.27 -2.00 2.73
C GLN A 239 -5.99 -2.95 3.89
N PHE A 240 -6.64 -2.75 5.04
CA PHE A 240 -6.52 -3.68 6.16
C PHE A 240 -7.01 -5.07 5.77
N SER A 241 -8.15 -5.18 5.08
CA SER A 241 -8.69 -6.45 4.58
C SER A 241 -7.68 -7.17 3.68
N ARG A 242 -7.07 -6.48 2.73
CA ARG A 242 -6.06 -7.05 1.84
C ARG A 242 -4.78 -7.44 2.56
N GLU A 243 -4.17 -6.50 3.29
CA GLU A 243 -2.82 -6.66 3.85
C GLU A 243 -2.80 -7.56 5.10
N TYR A 244 -3.88 -7.53 5.92
CA TYR A 244 -3.95 -8.25 7.18
C TYR A 244 -4.94 -9.41 7.19
N LEU A 245 -6.06 -9.33 6.48
CA LEU A 245 -7.03 -10.44 6.43
C LEU A 245 -6.82 -11.36 5.22
N CYS A 246 -5.87 -11.05 4.33
CA CYS A 246 -5.64 -11.81 3.10
C CYS A 246 -6.87 -11.87 2.18
N GLU A 247 -7.78 -10.91 2.30
CA GLU A 247 -8.97 -10.77 1.48
C GLU A 247 -8.68 -9.84 0.32
N PRO A 248 -8.49 -10.35 -0.90
CA PRO A 248 -8.23 -9.51 -2.06
C PRO A 248 -9.42 -8.65 -2.43
N ILE A 249 -9.15 -7.58 -3.15
CA ILE A 249 -10.17 -6.65 -3.60
C ILE A 249 -10.86 -7.21 -4.86
N HIS A 250 -12.19 -7.13 -4.93
CA HIS A 250 -12.90 -7.39 -6.18
C HIS A 250 -12.59 -6.31 -7.22
N ASP A 251 -12.23 -6.71 -8.44
CA ASP A 251 -11.90 -5.82 -9.56
C ASP A 251 -13.04 -4.84 -9.97
N VAL A 252 -14.21 -4.94 -9.34
CA VAL A 252 -15.42 -4.19 -9.67
C VAL A 252 -16.07 -3.56 -8.43
N ALA A 253 -15.47 -3.72 -7.22
CA ALA A 253 -16.04 -3.10 -6.03
C ALA A 253 -15.80 -1.58 -6.08
N SER A 254 -16.87 -0.81 -5.91
CA SER A 254 -16.76 0.63 -5.70
C SER A 254 -15.85 0.90 -4.50
N MET A 255 -14.92 1.84 -4.65
CA MET A 255 -14.08 2.31 -3.57
C MET A 255 -14.89 2.98 -2.44
N PHE A 256 -16.04 3.55 -2.80
CA PHE A 256 -16.96 4.22 -1.90
C PHE A 256 -18.32 3.52 -1.90
N PRO A 257 -18.51 2.46 -1.06
CA PRO A 257 -19.79 1.75 -0.96
C PRO A 257 -20.93 2.65 -0.48
N ASN A 258 -22.16 2.32 -0.88
CA ASN A 258 -23.34 3.12 -0.56
C ASN A 258 -23.54 3.34 0.95
N ASP A 259 -23.24 2.35 1.77
CA ASP A 259 -23.45 2.42 3.23
C ASP A 259 -22.60 3.49 3.91
N ILE A 260 -21.37 3.73 3.46
CA ILE A 260 -20.52 4.81 4.01
C ILE A 260 -20.98 6.18 3.50
N LEU A 261 -21.45 6.27 2.26
CA LEU A 261 -21.95 7.51 1.68
C LEU A 261 -23.26 7.92 2.33
N GLU A 262 -24.18 6.99 2.56
CA GLU A 262 -25.45 7.25 3.27
C GLU A 262 -25.25 7.70 4.70
N LYS A 263 -24.28 7.15 5.43
CA LYS A 263 -23.91 7.59 6.78
C LYS A 263 -23.37 9.02 6.84
N ALA A 264 -22.80 9.51 5.74
CA ALA A 264 -22.28 10.86 5.65
C ALA A 264 -23.39 11.92 5.44
N ARG A 265 -24.62 11.52 5.04
CA ARG A 265 -25.72 12.46 4.79
C ARG A 265 -26.15 13.15 6.09
N ASP A 266 -26.07 14.47 6.09
CA ASP A 266 -26.50 15.33 7.21
C ASP A 266 -27.76 16.08 6.81
N LYS A 267 -28.89 15.77 7.50
CA LYS A 267 -30.20 16.31 7.19
C LYS A 267 -30.36 17.76 7.64
N ASP A 268 -29.51 18.24 8.53
CA ASP A 268 -29.49 19.61 9.02
C ASP A 268 -28.53 20.50 8.23
N LEU A 269 -27.63 19.90 7.45
CA LEU A 269 -26.67 20.63 6.63
C LEU A 269 -27.25 20.96 5.25
N VAL A 270 -27.10 22.23 4.85
CA VAL A 270 -27.47 22.74 3.51
C VAL A 270 -26.28 23.39 2.83
N LEU A 271 -26.36 23.52 1.50
CA LEU A 271 -25.39 24.31 0.74
C LEU A 271 -25.61 25.80 1.05
N LEU A 272 -24.57 26.45 1.49
CA LEU A 272 -24.57 27.87 1.87
C LEU A 272 -24.24 28.78 0.68
N ASP A 273 -24.75 30.00 0.70
CA ASP A 273 -24.36 31.02 -0.26
C ASP A 273 -23.07 31.77 0.14
N ARG A 274 -22.73 31.76 1.44
CA ARG A 274 -21.50 32.32 2.04
C ARG A 274 -21.17 31.63 3.35
N ALA A 275 -19.95 31.82 3.88
CA ALA A 275 -19.58 31.34 5.21
C ALA A 275 -20.45 31.99 6.30
N GLU A 276 -20.68 31.21 7.33
CA GLU A 276 -21.23 31.71 8.58
C GLU A 276 -20.18 32.53 9.34
N MET A 277 -20.62 33.54 10.11
CA MET A 277 -19.71 34.41 10.87
C MET A 277 -19.74 34.01 12.34
N GLU A 278 -18.60 34.06 13.01
CA GLU A 278 -18.47 34.02 14.46
C GLU A 278 -18.57 35.45 15.00
N TYR A 279 -19.21 35.60 16.16
CA TYR A 279 -19.36 36.85 16.86
C TYR A 279 -18.88 36.73 18.30
N ASP A 280 -18.28 37.78 18.85
CA ASP A 280 -17.90 37.83 20.26
C ASP A 280 -19.12 38.05 21.18
N GLU A 281 -18.87 38.17 22.50
CA GLU A 281 -19.92 38.39 23.50
C GLU A 281 -20.61 39.75 23.33
N GLU A 282 -19.95 40.72 22.72
CA GLU A 282 -20.44 42.05 22.39
C GLU A 282 -21.21 42.09 21.05
N GLY A 283 -21.18 40.99 20.25
CA GLY A 283 -21.86 40.86 18.98
C GLY A 283 -21.06 41.39 17.80
N GLU A 284 -19.76 41.66 17.96
CA GLU A 284 -18.88 42.05 16.87
C GLU A 284 -18.33 40.83 16.10
N PRO A 285 -18.19 40.91 14.78
CA PRO A 285 -17.74 39.77 13.96
C PRO A 285 -16.26 39.45 14.22
N MET A 286 -16.01 38.24 14.71
CA MET A 286 -14.66 37.71 14.94
C MET A 286 -14.03 37.12 13.68
N GLY A 287 -14.83 36.61 12.74
CA GLY A 287 -14.38 35.97 11.51
C GLY A 287 -15.38 34.95 10.97
N VAL A 288 -14.97 34.17 10.00
CA VAL A 288 -15.81 33.08 9.47
C VAL A 288 -15.76 31.88 10.41
N PHE A 289 -16.92 31.23 10.61
CA PHE A 289 -17.02 30.05 11.45
C PHE A 289 -16.35 28.84 10.80
N GLY A 290 -15.30 28.32 11.45
CA GLY A 290 -14.51 27.19 10.97
C GLY A 290 -13.52 27.55 9.85
N GLN A 291 -12.71 26.58 9.47
CA GLN A 291 -11.74 26.71 8.38
C GLN A 291 -12.36 26.25 7.06
N HIS A 292 -12.07 26.95 5.96
CA HIS A 292 -12.63 26.64 4.66
C HIS A 292 -11.54 26.22 3.67
N PHE A 293 -11.82 25.15 2.92
CA PHE A 293 -10.94 24.60 1.91
C PHE A 293 -11.70 24.44 0.61
N ILE A 294 -11.08 24.83 -0.51
CA ILE A 294 -11.69 24.67 -1.82
C ILE A 294 -10.87 23.67 -2.64
N GLY A 295 -11.53 22.62 -3.14
CA GLY A 295 -11.00 21.78 -4.18
C GLY A 295 -11.52 22.22 -5.53
N TRP A 296 -10.64 22.37 -6.50
CA TRP A 296 -10.99 22.88 -7.82
C TRP A 296 -10.45 21.96 -8.91
N ASP A 297 -11.37 21.29 -9.58
CA ASP A 297 -11.13 20.52 -10.79
C ASP A 297 -11.54 21.33 -12.02
N THR A 298 -10.63 21.50 -12.97
CA THR A 298 -10.80 22.41 -14.10
C THR A 298 -10.98 21.69 -15.42
N ALA A 299 -12.03 22.02 -16.17
CA ALA A 299 -12.13 21.68 -17.59
C ALA A 299 -11.51 22.80 -18.46
N ILE A 300 -10.68 22.44 -19.43
CA ILE A 300 -9.88 23.41 -20.22
C ILE A 300 -10.62 23.92 -21.45
N ALA A 301 -11.64 23.22 -21.96
CA ALA A 301 -12.30 23.54 -23.22
C ALA A 301 -13.62 24.29 -23.01
N SER A 302 -13.82 25.35 -23.79
CA SER A 302 -15.07 26.14 -23.85
C SER A 302 -16.07 25.61 -24.87
N ASP A 303 -15.92 24.37 -25.37
CA ASP A 303 -16.77 23.77 -26.38
C ASP A 303 -17.98 23.03 -25.74
N LYS A 304 -19.06 22.88 -26.50
CA LYS A 304 -20.27 22.17 -26.03
C LYS A 304 -20.02 20.70 -25.61
N ASN A 305 -18.88 20.12 -25.99
CA ASN A 305 -18.38 18.81 -25.59
C ASN A 305 -17.34 18.85 -24.46
N ALA A 306 -17.05 20.03 -23.89
CA ALA A 306 -16.11 20.19 -22.78
C ALA A 306 -16.59 19.43 -21.54
N ASP A 307 -15.64 19.02 -20.70
CA ASP A 307 -15.91 18.46 -19.38
C ASP A 307 -16.51 19.51 -18.43
N PHE A 308 -16.96 19.05 -17.28
CA PHE A 308 -17.44 19.93 -16.23
C PHE A 308 -16.26 20.55 -15.48
N THR A 309 -16.45 21.77 -15.02
CA THR A 309 -15.62 22.38 -13.99
C THR A 309 -16.32 22.22 -12.65
N ALA A 310 -15.62 21.68 -11.66
CA ALA A 310 -16.12 21.54 -10.30
C ALA A 310 -15.28 22.33 -9.31
N MET A 311 -15.92 23.14 -8.46
CA MET A 311 -15.32 23.81 -7.31
C MET A 311 -16.15 23.46 -6.08
N LEU A 312 -15.56 22.80 -5.10
CA LEU A 312 -16.25 22.34 -3.90
C LEU A 312 -15.66 23.00 -2.67
N VAL A 313 -16.52 23.60 -1.85
CA VAL A 313 -16.13 24.25 -0.58
C VAL A 313 -16.39 23.30 0.58
N MET A 314 -15.35 22.99 1.33
CA MET A 314 -15.38 22.18 2.53
C MET A 314 -15.08 23.05 3.74
N ARG A 315 -15.95 23.01 4.76
CA ARG A 315 -15.75 23.64 6.07
C ARG A 315 -15.26 22.59 7.07
N VAL A 316 -14.23 22.89 7.82
CA VAL A 316 -13.73 22.07 8.93
C VAL A 316 -14.14 22.73 10.23
N LEU A 317 -14.88 22.01 11.06
CA LEU A 317 -15.35 22.53 12.36
C LEU A 317 -14.24 22.52 13.41
N PRO A 318 -14.20 23.51 14.31
CA PRO A 318 -13.26 23.51 15.42
C PRO A 318 -13.51 22.33 16.37
N GLY A 319 -12.47 21.63 16.76
CA GLY A 319 -12.48 20.65 17.85
C GLY A 319 -12.78 19.21 17.51
N ASP A 320 -13.61 18.90 16.52
CA ASP A 320 -14.06 17.51 16.26
C ASP A 320 -13.65 16.90 14.91
N ASN A 321 -12.83 17.58 14.15
CA ASN A 321 -12.38 17.12 12.83
C ASN A 321 -13.50 16.96 11.78
N GLN A 322 -14.72 17.38 12.07
CA GLN A 322 -15.85 17.29 11.15
C GLN A 322 -15.64 18.18 9.94
N LYS A 323 -15.86 17.61 8.74
CA LYS A 323 -15.68 18.24 7.44
C LYS A 323 -17.02 18.28 6.74
N GLN A 324 -17.56 19.45 6.56
CA GLN A 324 -18.86 19.68 5.98
C GLN A 324 -18.74 20.25 4.57
N ILE A 325 -19.45 19.69 3.60
CA ILE A 325 -19.55 20.29 2.26
C ILE A 325 -20.58 21.39 2.33
N VAL A 326 -20.14 22.66 2.12
CA VAL A 326 -20.98 23.85 2.32
C VAL A 326 -21.18 24.69 1.06
N GLY A 327 -20.38 24.48 0.00
CA GLY A 327 -20.51 25.26 -1.23
C GLY A 327 -20.12 24.47 -2.46
N ILE A 328 -20.69 24.84 -3.62
CA ILE A 328 -20.44 24.17 -4.89
C ILE A 328 -20.59 25.09 -6.09
N VAL A 329 -19.71 24.94 -7.07
CA VAL A 329 -19.90 25.33 -8.47
C VAL A 329 -19.65 24.07 -9.30
N HIS A 330 -20.63 23.68 -10.10
CA HIS A 330 -20.49 22.53 -11.02
C HIS A 330 -21.20 22.84 -12.34
N GLU A 331 -20.44 23.27 -13.32
CA GLU A 331 -20.96 23.77 -14.59
C GLU A 331 -20.15 23.25 -15.76
N LYS A 332 -20.86 22.98 -16.87
CA LYS A 332 -20.26 22.49 -18.11
C LYS A 332 -19.78 23.63 -19.00
N GLY A 333 -18.59 23.48 -19.58
CA GLY A 333 -18.09 24.41 -20.60
C GLY A 333 -17.72 25.79 -20.08
N LEU A 334 -17.34 25.94 -18.81
CA LEU A 334 -16.85 27.22 -18.27
C LEU A 334 -15.50 27.60 -18.88
N GLY A 335 -15.47 28.68 -19.62
CA GLY A 335 -14.21 29.30 -20.10
C GLY A 335 -13.37 29.86 -18.94
N GLY A 336 -12.05 29.99 -19.13
CA GLY A 336 -11.13 30.42 -18.08
C GLY A 336 -11.52 31.74 -17.36
N ALA A 337 -12.05 32.71 -18.06
CA ALA A 337 -12.52 33.98 -17.46
C ALA A 337 -13.73 33.75 -16.51
N ALA A 338 -14.65 32.86 -16.88
CA ALA A 338 -15.79 32.52 -16.04
C ALA A 338 -15.35 31.72 -14.79
N GLN A 339 -14.42 30.77 -14.94
CA GLN A 339 -13.83 30.06 -13.82
C GLN A 339 -13.14 30.99 -12.83
N LYS A 340 -12.33 31.96 -13.32
CA LYS A 340 -11.72 32.99 -12.46
C LYS A 340 -12.75 33.81 -11.71
N LYS A 341 -13.85 34.20 -12.38
CA LYS A 341 -14.94 34.91 -11.71
C LYS A 341 -15.56 34.08 -10.59
N HIS A 342 -15.81 32.78 -10.82
CA HIS A 342 -16.38 31.89 -9.81
C HIS A 342 -15.46 31.70 -8.59
N ILE A 343 -14.16 31.48 -8.82
CA ILE A 343 -13.22 31.30 -7.72
C ILE A 343 -13.06 32.57 -6.89
N LEU A 344 -13.05 33.75 -7.53
CA LEU A 344 -13.01 35.02 -6.83
C LEU A 344 -14.29 35.27 -6.00
N LEU A 345 -15.46 34.87 -6.50
CA LEU A 345 -16.70 34.92 -5.74
C LEU A 345 -16.69 33.98 -4.54
N LEU A 346 -16.19 32.74 -4.72
CA LEU A 346 -16.03 31.78 -3.63
C LEU A 346 -15.02 32.27 -2.59
N ASN A 347 -13.88 32.82 -3.03
CA ASN A 347 -12.90 33.42 -2.14
C ASN A 347 -13.49 34.55 -1.28
N ASN A 348 -14.25 35.45 -1.88
CA ASN A 348 -14.89 36.53 -1.14
C ASN A 348 -16.01 36.06 -0.19
N ARG A 349 -16.72 34.96 -0.53
CA ARG A 349 -17.87 34.44 0.24
C ARG A 349 -17.47 33.55 1.39
N PHE A 350 -16.41 32.76 1.21
CA PHE A 350 -16.02 31.72 2.17
C PHE A 350 -14.67 31.99 2.84
N GLN A 351 -13.88 32.94 2.35
CA GLN A 351 -12.54 33.28 2.89
C GLN A 351 -11.70 32.02 3.14
N PRO A 352 -11.42 31.21 2.11
CA PRO A 352 -10.77 29.91 2.29
C PRO A 352 -9.34 30.06 2.82
N ASP A 353 -8.92 29.13 3.67
CA ASP A 353 -7.55 29.03 4.14
C ASP A 353 -6.64 28.43 3.06
N LEU A 354 -7.19 27.62 2.14
CA LEU A 354 -6.47 27.03 1.02
C LEU A 354 -7.42 26.66 -0.12
N ILE A 355 -6.94 26.89 -1.34
CA ILE A 355 -7.58 26.45 -2.60
C ILE A 355 -6.62 25.48 -3.28
N GLU A 356 -6.98 24.20 -3.34
CA GLU A 356 -6.25 23.18 -4.08
C GLU A 356 -6.79 23.07 -5.50
N LEU A 357 -5.97 23.47 -6.47
CA LEU A 357 -6.27 23.38 -7.90
C LEU A 357 -5.62 22.13 -8.49
N GLU A 358 -6.38 21.27 -9.18
CA GLU A 358 -5.77 20.20 -9.97
C GLU A 358 -4.81 20.80 -11.00
N GLY A 359 -3.54 20.37 -11.00
CA GLY A 359 -2.49 21.07 -11.71
C GLY A 359 -1.74 20.23 -12.74
N ASN A 360 -1.86 20.64 -14.00
CA ASN A 360 -0.83 20.42 -15.02
C ASN A 360 -0.18 21.77 -15.38
N ASN A 361 0.64 21.79 -16.44
CA ASN A 361 1.38 23.03 -16.79
C ASN A 361 0.47 24.23 -17.10
N PHE A 362 -0.74 24.03 -17.64
CA PHE A 362 -1.68 25.10 -17.95
C PHE A 362 -2.33 25.68 -16.69
N GLN A 363 -2.77 24.83 -15.77
CA GLN A 363 -3.40 25.27 -14.52
C GLN A 363 -2.44 26.04 -13.61
N ARG A 364 -1.13 25.76 -13.69
CA ARG A 364 -0.10 26.57 -13.00
C ARG A 364 -0.04 28.00 -13.48
N MET A 365 -0.11 28.21 -14.80
CA MET A 365 -0.18 29.55 -15.37
C MET A 365 -1.46 30.26 -14.91
N PHE A 366 -2.56 29.52 -14.86
CA PHE A 366 -3.86 30.02 -14.42
C PHE A 366 -3.87 30.44 -12.94
N ALA A 367 -3.23 29.64 -12.08
CA ALA A 367 -3.03 29.99 -10.68
C ALA A 367 -2.14 31.22 -10.49
N ALA A 368 -1.04 31.32 -11.25
CA ALA A 368 -0.15 32.48 -11.22
C ALA A 368 -0.86 33.76 -11.64
N GLU A 369 -1.65 33.74 -12.72
CA GLU A 369 -2.45 34.90 -13.16
C GLU A 369 -3.47 35.34 -12.09
N LEU A 370 -4.07 34.40 -11.32
CA LEU A 370 -4.97 34.78 -10.23
C LEU A 370 -4.22 35.41 -9.06
N GLN A 371 -3.05 34.93 -8.72
CA GLN A 371 -2.19 35.51 -7.69
C GLN A 371 -1.66 36.88 -8.09
N ASP A 372 -1.30 37.07 -9.37
CA ASP A 372 -0.93 38.39 -9.90
C ASP A 372 -2.10 39.41 -9.84
N MET A 373 -3.35 38.93 -9.94
CA MET A 373 -4.54 39.79 -9.83
C MET A 373 -4.87 40.16 -8.38
N ARG A 374 -4.60 39.23 -7.44
CA ARG A 374 -4.90 39.39 -6.02
C ARG A 374 -3.96 38.52 -5.18
N ASP A 375 -3.11 39.17 -4.39
CA ASP A 375 -2.10 38.51 -3.53
C ASP A 375 -2.72 37.74 -2.36
N ASP A 376 -3.99 38.00 -2.03
CA ASP A 376 -4.71 37.38 -0.89
C ASP A 376 -5.40 36.04 -1.22
N ILE A 377 -5.23 35.49 -2.44
CA ILE A 377 -5.85 34.22 -2.81
C ILE A 377 -4.91 33.05 -2.43
N PRO A 378 -5.28 32.19 -1.47
CA PRO A 378 -4.44 31.11 -0.99
C PRO A 378 -4.51 29.88 -1.91
N ILE A 379 -4.08 30.04 -3.18
CA ILE A 379 -4.17 28.99 -4.19
C ILE A 379 -2.87 28.21 -4.30
N LYS A 380 -2.99 26.88 -4.35
CA LYS A 380 -1.91 25.91 -4.56
C LYS A 380 -2.29 24.93 -5.67
N THR A 381 -1.33 24.50 -6.45
CA THR A 381 -1.55 23.49 -7.50
C THR A 381 -1.15 22.12 -7.04
N PHE A 382 -2.07 21.16 -7.13
CA PHE A 382 -1.85 19.75 -6.86
C PHE A 382 -1.42 19.03 -8.14
N MET A 383 -0.16 18.57 -8.18
CA MET A 383 0.34 17.79 -9.33
C MET A 383 -0.21 16.37 -9.26
N THR A 384 -1.13 16.07 -10.16
CA THR A 384 -1.78 14.76 -10.25
C THR A 384 -0.85 13.77 -10.94
N THR A 385 -0.16 12.95 -10.14
CA THR A 385 0.44 11.68 -10.58
C THR A 385 -0.46 10.53 -10.16
N ARG A 386 -0.30 9.35 -10.80
CA ARG A 386 -1.07 8.14 -10.41
C ARG A 386 -1.02 7.90 -8.90
N GLN A 387 0.18 7.85 -8.34
CA GLN A 387 0.41 7.59 -6.92
C GLN A 387 -0.24 8.65 -6.01
N ARG A 388 -0.11 9.92 -6.37
CA ARG A 388 -0.72 11.01 -5.60
C ARG A 388 -2.25 10.99 -5.68
N LYS A 389 -2.83 10.67 -6.86
CA LYS A 389 -4.29 10.49 -7.01
C LYS A 389 -4.78 9.34 -6.12
N GLU A 390 -4.11 8.19 -6.12
CA GLU A 390 -4.43 7.06 -5.26
C GLU A 390 -4.36 7.44 -3.77
N SER A 391 -3.28 8.09 -3.33
CA SER A 391 -3.13 8.56 -1.94
C SER A 391 -4.22 9.56 -1.53
N MET A 392 -4.59 10.46 -2.42
CA MET A 392 -5.64 11.46 -2.19
C MET A 392 -7.02 10.81 -2.01
N PHE A 393 -7.38 9.86 -2.88
CA PHE A 393 -8.65 9.16 -2.77
C PHE A 393 -8.70 8.19 -1.60
N MET A 394 -7.59 7.52 -1.24
CA MET A 394 -7.49 6.72 -0.01
C MET A 394 -7.70 7.58 1.24
N SER A 395 -7.14 8.80 1.24
CA SER A 395 -7.38 9.76 2.31
C SER A 395 -8.85 10.17 2.43
N LEU A 396 -9.53 10.33 1.29
CA LEU A 396 -10.96 10.66 1.27
C LEU A 396 -11.79 9.47 1.77
N LEU A 397 -11.47 8.25 1.35
CA LEU A 397 -12.13 7.03 1.83
C LEU A 397 -12.04 6.91 3.36
N MET A 398 -10.83 7.07 3.94
CA MET A 398 -10.66 7.08 5.39
C MET A 398 -11.55 8.12 6.07
N ALA A 399 -11.64 9.33 5.52
CA ALA A 399 -12.45 10.37 6.10
C ALA A 399 -13.96 10.03 6.11
N PHE A 400 -14.44 9.31 5.09
CA PHE A 400 -15.80 8.76 5.06
C PHE A 400 -15.98 7.63 6.09
N GLU A 401 -15.08 6.65 6.12
CA GLU A 401 -15.12 5.50 7.03
C GLU A 401 -15.10 5.94 8.52
N GLN A 402 -14.29 6.95 8.83
CA GLN A 402 -14.20 7.53 10.17
C GLN A 402 -15.39 8.45 10.51
N GLY A 403 -16.31 8.68 9.57
CA GLY A 403 -17.45 9.56 9.77
C GLY A 403 -17.10 11.05 9.88
N HIS A 404 -15.92 11.45 9.38
CA HIS A 404 -15.50 12.85 9.40
C HIS A 404 -16.15 13.68 8.29
N ILE A 405 -16.61 13.08 7.19
CA ILE A 405 -17.29 13.79 6.09
C ILE A 405 -18.78 13.89 6.39
N ARG A 406 -19.33 15.10 6.18
CA ARG A 406 -20.78 15.36 6.20
C ARG A 406 -21.19 15.97 4.86
N THR A 407 -22.12 15.29 4.18
CA THR A 407 -22.70 15.75 2.92
C THR A 407 -24.03 16.44 3.15
N PRO A 408 -24.31 17.59 2.49
CA PRO A 408 -25.52 18.37 2.74
C PRO A 408 -26.75 17.64 2.22
N TYR A 409 -27.79 17.50 3.08
CA TYR A 409 -29.01 16.76 2.75
C TYR A 409 -30.28 17.43 3.26
N GLY A 410 -30.19 18.68 3.77
CA GLY A 410 -31.29 19.40 4.45
C GLY A 410 -32.38 19.92 3.50
N ASP A 411 -32.02 20.38 2.30
CA ASP A 411 -32.94 20.93 1.31
C ASP A 411 -32.88 20.18 -0.03
N GLU A 412 -33.75 20.56 -0.99
CA GLU A 412 -33.83 19.90 -2.31
C GLU A 412 -32.55 20.12 -3.13
N ARG A 413 -31.97 21.31 -3.11
CA ARG A 413 -30.71 21.65 -3.81
C ARG A 413 -29.57 20.79 -3.28
N SER A 414 -29.45 20.68 -1.97
CA SER A 414 -28.43 19.90 -1.29
C SER A 414 -28.55 18.40 -1.57
N ARG A 415 -29.80 17.86 -1.51
CA ARG A 415 -30.06 16.45 -1.88
C ARG A 415 -29.68 16.15 -3.32
N THR A 416 -30.09 17.01 -4.25
CA THR A 416 -29.76 16.84 -5.69
C THR A 416 -28.26 16.82 -5.91
N PHE A 417 -27.52 17.73 -5.29
CA PHE A 417 -26.07 17.75 -5.33
C PHE A 417 -25.45 16.47 -4.72
N THR A 418 -25.89 16.11 -3.50
CA THR A 418 -25.35 14.94 -2.78
C THR A 418 -25.56 13.65 -3.60
N HIS A 419 -26.74 13.44 -4.17
CA HIS A 419 -26.98 12.26 -5.03
C HIS A 419 -26.06 12.23 -6.24
N LYS A 420 -25.76 13.37 -6.85
CA LYS A 420 -24.85 13.44 -7.98
C LYS A 420 -23.41 13.10 -7.57
N LEU A 421 -22.94 13.64 -6.45
CA LEU A 421 -21.64 13.32 -5.87
C LEU A 421 -21.52 11.83 -5.52
N GLU A 422 -22.55 11.26 -4.89
CA GLU A 422 -22.59 9.84 -4.55
C GLU A 422 -22.52 8.95 -5.81
N GLN A 423 -23.20 9.34 -6.89
CA GLN A 423 -23.13 8.60 -8.17
C GLN A 423 -21.72 8.59 -8.75
N GLU A 424 -20.97 9.70 -8.67
CA GLU A 424 -19.57 9.75 -9.12
C GLU A 424 -18.68 8.92 -8.21
N LEU A 425 -18.77 9.06 -6.88
CA LEU A 425 -18.00 8.29 -5.91
C LEU A 425 -18.27 6.79 -6.02
N ASN A 426 -19.53 6.36 -6.19
CA ASN A 426 -19.87 4.95 -6.37
C ASN A 426 -19.28 4.33 -7.63
N ARG A 427 -19.02 5.12 -8.66
CA ARG A 427 -18.38 4.66 -9.91
C ARG A 427 -16.86 4.69 -9.80
N PHE A 428 -16.31 5.24 -8.73
CA PHE A 428 -14.87 5.33 -8.53
C PHE A 428 -14.33 4.04 -7.94
N GLY A 429 -13.38 3.43 -8.61
CA GLY A 429 -12.83 2.16 -8.17
C GLY A 429 -11.61 1.74 -8.96
N MET A 430 -10.98 0.65 -8.52
CA MET A 430 -9.85 0.07 -9.21
C MET A 430 -10.34 -0.60 -10.49
N GLN A 431 -9.88 -0.11 -11.64
CA GLN A 431 -10.21 -0.69 -12.93
C GLN A 431 -9.37 -1.94 -13.21
N LYS A 432 -9.81 -2.79 -14.14
CA LYS A 432 -9.05 -3.99 -14.59
C LYS A 432 -7.62 -3.69 -15.06
N ASN A 433 -7.36 -2.45 -15.48
CA ASN A 433 -6.02 -1.97 -15.83
C ASN A 433 -5.22 -1.50 -14.60
N GLY A 434 -5.77 -1.65 -13.37
CA GLY A 434 -5.20 -1.24 -12.09
C GLY A 434 -5.06 0.26 -11.91
N LYS A 435 -5.78 1.06 -12.71
CA LYS A 435 -5.87 2.50 -12.48
C LYS A 435 -7.07 2.78 -11.61
N LEU A 436 -6.90 3.73 -10.70
CA LEU A 436 -7.98 4.26 -9.88
C LEU A 436 -8.69 5.37 -10.70
N GLU A 437 -9.83 5.01 -11.28
CA GLU A 437 -10.59 5.90 -12.17
C GLU A 437 -12.10 5.66 -11.97
N SER A 438 -12.91 6.63 -12.37
CA SER A 438 -14.37 6.47 -12.45
C SER A 438 -14.74 5.60 -13.65
N VAL A 439 -15.69 4.69 -13.46
CA VAL A 439 -16.36 3.99 -14.58
C VAL A 439 -17.38 4.94 -15.18
N GLY A 440 -16.96 5.75 -16.15
CA GLY A 440 -17.84 6.73 -16.79
C GLY A 440 -17.07 7.95 -17.29
N THR A 441 -17.81 8.96 -17.74
CA THR A 441 -17.25 10.16 -18.39
C THR A 441 -16.98 11.32 -17.45
N HIS A 442 -17.40 11.26 -16.18
CA HIS A 442 -17.33 12.39 -15.24
C HIS A 442 -16.92 11.93 -13.85
N ASP A 443 -15.84 12.51 -13.31
CA ASP A 443 -15.37 12.35 -11.92
C ASP A 443 -15.03 13.71 -11.27
N ASP A 444 -15.56 14.79 -11.85
CA ASP A 444 -15.21 16.17 -11.52
C ASP A 444 -15.56 16.54 -10.07
N LEU A 445 -16.74 16.16 -9.58
CA LEU A 445 -17.16 16.39 -8.20
C LEU A 445 -16.35 15.55 -7.22
N ALA A 446 -16.08 14.29 -7.55
CA ALA A 446 -15.26 13.41 -6.74
C ALA A 446 -13.82 13.92 -6.62
N MET A 447 -13.25 14.42 -7.72
CA MET A 447 -11.93 15.07 -7.74
C MET A 447 -11.90 16.33 -6.90
N ALA A 448 -12.88 17.23 -7.09
CA ALA A 448 -12.96 18.46 -6.30
C ALA A 448 -13.09 18.17 -4.80
N LEU A 449 -13.90 17.17 -4.41
CA LEU A 449 -14.02 16.75 -3.01
C LEU A 449 -12.69 16.19 -2.48
N ALA A 450 -12.01 15.34 -3.26
CA ALA A 450 -10.74 14.75 -2.87
C ALA A 450 -9.65 15.82 -2.68
N LEU A 451 -9.59 16.81 -3.56
CA LEU A 451 -8.67 17.96 -3.46
C LEU A 451 -8.97 18.81 -2.21
N ALA A 452 -10.24 19.14 -1.94
CA ALA A 452 -10.62 19.89 -0.74
C ALA A 452 -10.24 19.13 0.54
N ASN A 453 -10.51 17.83 0.60
CA ASN A 453 -10.11 16.99 1.72
C ASN A 453 -8.59 16.91 1.89
N TRP A 454 -7.83 16.85 0.79
CA TRP A 454 -6.37 16.86 0.81
C TRP A 454 -5.82 18.16 1.38
N GLY A 455 -6.36 19.31 0.96
CA GLY A 455 -5.99 20.63 1.47
C GLY A 455 -6.12 20.76 2.98
N THR A 456 -7.11 20.10 3.60
CA THR A 456 -7.27 20.10 5.07
C THR A 456 -6.09 19.48 5.81
N LYS A 457 -5.37 18.54 5.21
CA LYS A 457 -4.19 17.89 5.80
C LYS A 457 -2.95 18.76 5.71
N GLU A 458 -2.73 19.36 4.54
CA GLU A 458 -1.57 20.20 4.30
C GLU A 458 -1.55 21.45 5.20
N PHE A 459 -2.73 22.03 5.43
CA PHE A 459 -2.85 23.26 6.22
C PHE A 459 -2.59 23.06 7.73
N ARG A 460 -2.96 21.91 8.28
CA ARG A 460 -2.81 21.66 9.75
C ARG A 460 -1.37 21.51 10.22
N GLY A 461 -0.36 21.63 9.35
CA GLY A 461 1.08 21.56 9.71
C GLY A 461 1.50 20.22 10.33
N SER A 462 0.55 19.34 10.58
CA SER A 462 0.78 17.94 10.91
C SER A 462 0.76 17.18 9.59
N ILE A 463 1.82 17.36 8.80
CA ILE A 463 2.19 16.35 7.82
C ILE A 463 2.66 15.15 8.66
N VAL A 464 1.71 14.38 9.16
CA VAL A 464 1.94 12.97 9.28
C VAL A 464 2.04 12.53 7.83
N MET A 465 3.26 12.44 7.32
CA MET A 465 3.50 11.91 6.00
C MET A 465 2.77 10.58 5.93
N LEU A 466 2.14 10.24 4.81
CA LEU A 466 1.61 8.89 4.58
C LEU A 466 2.69 7.82 4.82
N ASP A 467 3.98 8.18 4.70
CA ASP A 467 5.14 7.39 5.12
C ASP A 467 5.17 7.09 6.64
N ASP A 468 4.63 7.96 7.49
CA ASP A 468 4.53 7.72 8.95
C ASP A 468 3.30 6.86 9.31
N TYR A 469 2.23 6.91 8.48
CA TYR A 469 1.04 6.04 8.62
C TYR A 469 1.16 4.73 7.86
N MET A 470 1.99 4.69 6.82
CA MET A 470 2.24 3.53 5.97
C MET A 470 3.74 3.42 5.69
N PRO A 471 4.57 3.05 6.67
CA PRO A 471 5.97 2.81 6.42
C PRO A 471 6.10 1.70 5.37
N GLY A 472 6.66 2.05 4.20
CA GLY A 472 6.83 1.15 3.07
C GLY A 472 5.81 1.26 1.93
N PHE A 473 4.84 2.20 1.97
CA PHE A 473 3.94 2.42 0.84
C PHE A 473 4.66 3.12 -0.34
N GLY A 474 5.61 4.01 -0.06
CA GLY A 474 6.47 4.65 -1.06
C GLY A 474 7.45 3.66 -1.71
N ASP A 475 7.95 2.71 -0.96
CA ASP A 475 8.86 1.65 -1.44
C ASP A 475 8.13 0.60 -2.28
N TRP A 476 6.84 0.47 -2.11
CA TRP A 476 6.01 -0.52 -2.79
C TRP A 476 5.60 -0.09 -4.22
N LEU A 477 5.61 1.21 -4.51
CA LEU A 477 5.19 1.76 -5.81
C LEU A 477 6.34 2.12 -6.77
N GLY A 478 7.57 1.72 -6.48
CA GLY A 478 8.66 1.73 -7.45
C GLY A 478 9.22 3.10 -7.81
N GLY A 479 10.42 3.41 -7.32
CA GLY A 479 11.41 4.18 -8.04
C GLY A 479 11.31 5.69 -7.97
N GLY A 480 11.69 6.28 -6.87
CA GLY A 480 12.19 7.65 -6.79
C GLY A 480 13.68 7.66 -6.46
N ASN A 481 14.49 8.06 -7.42
CA ASN A 481 15.93 8.32 -7.23
C ASN A 481 16.12 9.47 -6.22
N ASP A 482 16.23 9.17 -4.94
CA ASP A 482 16.69 10.14 -3.96
C ASP A 482 18.01 9.68 -3.33
N LYS A 483 19.10 10.22 -3.84
CA LYS A 483 20.51 9.92 -3.48
C LYS A 483 20.95 10.48 -2.15
N ASN A 484 20.05 10.88 -1.25
CA ASN A 484 20.42 11.51 0.02
C ASN A 484 19.51 11.14 1.19
N ARG A 485 19.47 9.85 1.59
CA ARG A 485 19.04 9.47 2.94
C ARG A 485 20.04 8.51 3.54
N GLY A 486 20.91 9.09 4.37
CA GLY A 486 21.80 8.33 5.21
C GLY A 486 21.05 7.56 6.28
N ASN A 487 21.43 6.30 6.43
CA ASN A 487 21.31 5.40 7.58
C ASN A 487 20.37 5.85 8.74
N LYS A 488 19.12 5.43 8.68
CA LYS A 488 18.27 5.24 9.86
C LYS A 488 17.40 3.98 9.75
N PHE A 489 17.98 2.86 9.42
CA PHE A 489 17.37 1.53 9.56
C PHE A 489 18.27 0.63 10.43
N GLY A 490 18.45 1.06 11.67
CA GLY A 490 19.15 0.29 12.69
C GLY A 490 18.25 0.00 13.89
N GLY A 491 17.04 -0.54 13.67
CA GLY A 491 16.10 -0.76 14.77
C GLY A 491 15.27 -2.05 14.74
N TRP A 492 15.41 -2.87 13.72
CA TRP A 492 14.52 -4.04 13.55
C TRP A 492 15.21 -5.40 13.61
N LEU A 493 16.48 -5.44 14.06
CA LEU A 493 17.26 -6.68 14.19
C LEU A 493 18.03 -6.69 15.52
N THR A 494 17.34 -6.55 16.62
CA THR A 494 17.88 -6.97 17.91
C THR A 494 16.84 -7.78 18.66
N PRO A 495 17.29 -8.86 19.37
CA PRO A 495 16.47 -9.95 19.90
C PRO A 495 15.41 -9.51 20.89
#